data_ed25c942ffdf8c6498991993ae99758d
#
_entry.id   ed25c942ffdf8c6498991993ae99758d
#
_cell.length_a   1.000
_cell.length_b   1.000
_cell.length_c   1.000
_cell.angle_alpha   90.00
_cell.angle_beta   90.00
_cell.angle_gamma   90.00
#
_symmetry.space_group_name_H-M   'P 1'
#
loop_
_entity.id
_entity.type
_entity.pdbx_description
1 polymer ?
#
loop_
_entity_poly.entity_id
_entity_poly.type
_entity_poly.pdbx_seq_one_letter_code
_entity_poly.pdbx_strand_id
1 'polypeptide(L)'
;FMYSQPIHLRAFALMASLMFAGFSVIPFLSPYMVASVGVAEHELKYIYLCGGLATLFSARLIGWFADKYGKVRVLVTVSLLSIPAILLLTHWQPAPLALTLCVTTYFMVFVSGRLVPAMAIVTGAVAPQHRGSFMSFNSATQQLAAGSAAFVGGLMMHKDATSALQGYALVGYGASGFTLLCIWLALGFRR
;
A
#
# COMPACT_ATOMS: atom_id res chain seq x y z
N PHE A 1 24.03 13.63 -10.47
CA PHE A 1 23.54 14.49 -9.37
C PHE A 1 22.42 13.83 -8.55
N MET A 2 21.42 13.19 -9.16
CA MET A 2 20.30 12.56 -8.43
C MET A 2 20.68 11.31 -7.66
N TYR A 3 21.61 10.50 -8.15
CA TYR A 3 22.10 9.29 -7.47
C TYR A 3 23.24 9.53 -6.48
N SER A 4 23.82 10.73 -6.48
CA SER A 4 24.99 11.07 -5.63
C SER A 4 24.58 11.45 -4.20
N GLN A 5 23.31 11.73 -3.94
CA GLN A 5 22.81 12.12 -2.64
C GLN A 5 22.12 10.92 -1.96
N PRO A 6 22.62 10.44 -0.82
CA PRO A 6 22.02 9.27 -0.13
C PRO A 6 20.55 9.48 0.28
N ILE A 7 20.15 10.74 0.46
CA ILE A 7 18.75 11.08 0.78
C ILE A 7 17.79 10.82 -0.39
N HIS A 8 18.23 11.04 -1.64
CA HIS A 8 17.41 10.77 -2.83
C HIS A 8 17.23 9.26 -3.04
N LEU A 9 18.29 8.46 -2.85
CA LEU A 9 18.20 7.01 -2.93
C LEU A 9 17.27 6.43 -1.86
N ARG A 10 17.32 6.97 -0.64
CA ARG A 10 16.38 6.60 0.43
C ARG A 10 14.93 6.96 0.07
N ALA A 11 14.71 8.11 -0.56
CA ALA A 11 13.38 8.54 -1.01
C ALA A 11 12.82 7.58 -2.08
N PHE A 12 13.62 7.19 -3.07
CA PHE A 12 13.22 6.22 -4.08
C PHE A 12 12.97 4.83 -3.47
N ALA A 13 13.84 4.36 -2.58
CA ALA A 13 13.67 3.09 -1.88
C ALA A 13 12.41 3.08 -1.00
N LEU A 14 12.12 4.19 -0.31
CA LEU A 14 10.90 4.36 0.47
C LEU A 14 9.66 4.21 -0.41
N MET A 15 9.61 4.93 -1.54
CA MET A 15 8.48 4.87 -2.45
C MET A 15 8.35 3.51 -3.14
N ALA A 16 9.47 2.91 -3.54
CA ALA A 16 9.49 1.56 -4.12
C ALA A 16 8.95 0.51 -3.12
N SER A 17 9.40 0.54 -1.87
CA SER A 17 8.93 -0.37 -0.82
C SER A 17 7.44 -0.21 -0.55
N LEU A 18 6.95 1.05 -0.52
CA LEU A 18 5.55 1.37 -0.30
C LEU A 18 4.67 0.86 -1.45
N MET A 19 5.11 1.07 -2.71
CA MET A 19 4.44 0.57 -3.90
C MET A 19 4.45 -0.96 -3.93
N PHE A 20 5.59 -1.58 -3.64
CA PHE A 20 5.72 -3.03 -3.61
C PHE A 20 4.76 -3.66 -2.59
N ALA A 21 4.71 -3.11 -1.37
CA ALA A 21 3.81 -3.58 -0.32
C ALA A 21 2.32 -3.46 -0.68
N GLY A 22 1.91 -2.43 -1.42
CA GLY A 22 0.52 -2.24 -1.84
C GLY A 22 0.16 -3.07 -3.07
N PHE A 23 0.97 -2.96 -4.12
CA PHE A 23 0.67 -3.56 -5.43
C PHE A 23 0.94 -5.06 -5.54
N SER A 24 1.58 -5.68 -4.55
CA SER A 24 1.56 -7.14 -4.41
C SER A 24 0.20 -7.68 -3.99
N VAL A 25 -0.64 -6.89 -3.30
CA VAL A 25 -1.94 -7.31 -2.73
C VAL A 25 -3.13 -6.78 -3.54
N ILE A 26 -3.12 -5.48 -3.89
CA ILE A 26 -4.28 -4.76 -4.48
C ILE A 26 -4.83 -5.43 -5.75
N PRO A 27 -4.01 -5.85 -6.75
CA PRO A 27 -4.54 -6.41 -7.99
C PRO A 27 -5.30 -7.72 -7.79
N PHE A 28 -4.99 -8.45 -6.73
CA PHE A 28 -5.58 -9.75 -6.43
C PHE A 28 -6.76 -9.69 -5.47
N LEU A 29 -7.12 -8.50 -4.99
CA LEU A 29 -8.23 -8.29 -4.07
C LEU A 29 -9.55 -8.84 -4.64
N SER A 30 -9.95 -8.40 -5.85
CA SER A 30 -11.21 -8.84 -6.47
C SER A 30 -11.24 -10.33 -6.78
N PRO A 31 -10.22 -10.90 -7.46
CA PRO A 31 -10.18 -12.35 -7.70
C PRO A 31 -10.25 -13.16 -6.41
N TYR A 32 -9.57 -12.71 -5.35
CA TYR A 32 -9.58 -13.41 -4.06
C TYR A 32 -10.95 -13.32 -3.37
N MET A 33 -11.58 -12.15 -3.38
CA MET A 33 -12.91 -11.97 -2.79
C MET A 33 -13.97 -12.85 -3.45
N VAL A 34 -13.92 -13.00 -4.77
CA VAL A 34 -14.87 -13.85 -5.52
C VAL A 34 -14.52 -15.33 -5.34
N ALA A 35 -13.27 -15.72 -5.62
CA ALA A 35 -12.89 -17.14 -5.72
C ALA A 35 -12.72 -17.82 -4.36
N SER A 36 -12.29 -17.11 -3.31
CA SER A 36 -11.93 -17.72 -2.02
C SER A 36 -12.88 -17.29 -0.88
N VAL A 37 -13.38 -16.05 -0.90
CA VAL A 37 -14.28 -15.55 0.15
C VAL A 37 -15.75 -15.78 -0.22
N GLY A 38 -16.08 -15.95 -1.51
CA GLY A 38 -17.44 -16.22 -2.00
C GLY A 38 -18.30 -14.96 -2.13
N VAL A 39 -17.68 -13.78 -2.23
CA VAL A 39 -18.40 -12.53 -2.54
C VAL A 39 -18.89 -12.59 -3.98
N ALA A 40 -20.17 -12.29 -4.21
CA ALA A 40 -20.73 -12.27 -5.55
C ALA A 40 -20.12 -11.12 -6.38
N GLU A 41 -19.87 -11.36 -7.67
CA GLU A 41 -19.25 -10.34 -8.54
C GLU A 41 -19.99 -9.00 -8.53
N HIS A 42 -21.34 -9.04 -8.46
CA HIS A 42 -22.15 -7.82 -8.39
C HIS A 42 -22.04 -7.07 -7.06
N GLU A 43 -21.50 -7.70 -6.00
CA GLU A 43 -21.28 -7.09 -4.69
C GLU A 43 -19.91 -6.40 -4.58
N LEU A 44 -18.96 -6.69 -5.48
CA LEU A 44 -17.65 -6.04 -5.53
C LEU A 44 -17.76 -4.51 -5.62
N LYS A 45 -18.80 -4.01 -6.26
CA LYS A 45 -19.09 -2.56 -6.33
C LYS A 45 -19.18 -1.92 -4.94
N TYR A 46 -19.73 -2.61 -3.94
CA TYR A 46 -19.85 -2.09 -2.58
C TYR A 46 -18.49 -2.03 -1.88
N ILE A 47 -17.59 -3.00 -2.14
CA ILE A 47 -16.23 -2.99 -1.62
C ILE A 47 -15.48 -1.75 -2.10
N TYR A 48 -15.52 -1.48 -3.42
CA TYR A 48 -14.85 -0.31 -3.99
C TYR A 48 -15.53 1.00 -3.64
N LEU A 49 -16.84 1.03 -3.53
CA LEU A 49 -17.59 2.23 -3.15
C LEU A 49 -17.27 2.63 -1.70
N CYS A 50 -17.42 1.69 -0.76
CA CYS A 50 -17.14 1.95 0.66
C CYS A 50 -15.67 2.28 0.89
N GLY A 51 -14.75 1.49 0.30
CA GLY A 51 -13.32 1.73 0.41
C GLY A 51 -12.88 3.04 -0.23
N GLY A 52 -13.40 3.36 -1.42
CA GLY A 52 -13.10 4.60 -2.13
C GLY A 52 -13.60 5.83 -1.37
N LEU A 53 -14.87 5.85 -0.91
CA LEU A 53 -15.40 6.94 -0.09
C LEU A 53 -14.61 7.11 1.20
N ALA A 54 -14.35 6.03 1.93
CA ALA A 54 -13.57 6.08 3.16
C ALA A 54 -12.15 6.61 2.92
N THR A 55 -11.53 6.25 1.79
CA THR A 55 -10.19 6.72 1.40
C THR A 55 -10.18 8.22 1.11
N LEU A 56 -11.21 8.77 0.48
CA LEU A 56 -11.32 10.22 0.23
C LEU A 56 -11.30 11.03 1.54
N PHE A 57 -12.09 10.61 2.53
CA PHE A 57 -12.13 11.29 3.82
C PHE A 57 -10.85 11.06 4.64
N SER A 58 -10.37 9.81 4.68
CA SER A 58 -9.17 9.45 5.45
C SER A 58 -7.91 10.09 4.90
N ALA A 59 -7.76 10.26 3.59
CA ALA A 59 -6.61 10.93 2.99
C ALA A 59 -6.47 12.38 3.50
N ARG A 60 -7.59 13.11 3.60
CA ARG A 60 -7.60 14.47 4.14
C ARG A 60 -7.24 14.51 5.64
N LEU A 61 -7.78 13.56 6.41
CA LEU A 61 -7.46 13.45 7.84
C LEU A 61 -5.99 13.09 8.05
N ILE A 62 -5.46 12.12 7.31
CA ILE A 62 -4.06 11.71 7.38
C ILE A 62 -3.13 12.87 6.99
N GLY A 63 -3.49 13.66 5.97
CA GLY A 63 -2.78 14.87 5.60
C GLY A 63 -2.73 15.89 6.73
N TRP A 64 -3.87 16.18 7.34
CA TRP A 64 -3.95 17.09 8.49
C TRP A 64 -3.12 16.58 9.68
N PHE A 65 -3.18 15.28 9.99
CA PHE A 65 -2.33 14.68 11.02
C PHE A 65 -0.84 14.80 10.68
N ALA A 66 -0.47 14.60 9.41
CA ALA A 66 0.92 14.70 8.95
C ALA A 66 1.48 16.13 9.12
N ASP A 67 0.66 17.14 8.87
CA ASP A 67 1.05 18.54 9.08
C ASP A 67 1.15 18.89 10.58
N LYS A 68 0.24 18.37 11.41
CA LYS A 68 0.18 18.67 12.85
C LYS A 68 1.21 17.92 13.68
N TYR A 69 1.40 16.60 13.44
CA TYR A 69 2.24 15.73 14.27
C TYR A 69 3.57 15.34 13.62
N GLY A 70 3.77 15.74 12.36
CA GLY A 70 4.97 15.47 11.58
C GLY A 70 4.82 14.26 10.65
N LYS A 71 5.26 14.46 9.41
CA LYS A 71 5.08 13.53 8.27
C LYS A 71 5.63 12.13 8.55
N VAL A 72 6.84 12.03 9.14
CA VAL A 72 7.49 10.75 9.43
C VAL A 72 6.73 9.97 10.51
N ARG A 73 6.28 10.64 11.56
CA ARG A 73 5.52 9.99 12.64
C ARG A 73 4.21 9.41 12.11
N VAL A 74 3.47 10.20 11.33
CA VAL A 74 2.20 9.76 10.76
C VAL A 74 2.41 8.64 9.74
N LEU A 75 3.44 8.72 8.88
CA LEU A 75 3.79 7.62 7.96
C LEU A 75 4.03 6.32 8.71
N VAL A 76 4.84 6.36 9.78
CA VAL A 76 5.14 5.18 10.60
C VAL A 76 3.87 4.62 11.24
N THR A 77 3.04 5.47 11.84
CA THR A 77 1.80 5.03 12.49
C THR A 77 0.83 4.38 11.49
N VAL A 78 0.58 5.04 10.35
CA VAL A 78 -0.31 4.52 9.30
C VAL A 78 0.25 3.23 8.70
N SER A 79 1.57 3.13 8.53
CA SER A 79 2.23 1.91 8.06
C SER A 79 2.12 0.76 9.07
N LEU A 80 2.28 1.02 10.36
CA LEU A 80 2.07 0.01 11.40
C LEU A 80 0.61 -0.50 11.41
N LEU A 81 -0.37 0.41 11.28
CA LEU A 81 -1.78 0.04 11.20
C LEU A 81 -2.15 -0.67 9.89
N SER A 82 -1.36 -0.50 8.83
CA SER A 82 -1.58 -1.23 7.58
C SER A 82 -1.12 -2.69 7.62
N ILE A 83 -0.21 -3.08 8.53
CA ILE A 83 0.24 -4.46 8.66
C ILE A 83 -0.91 -5.39 9.06
N PRO A 84 -1.64 -5.16 10.18
CA PRO A 84 -2.80 -5.98 10.49
C PRO A 84 -3.89 -5.90 9.41
N ALA A 85 -4.06 -4.77 8.73
CA ALA A 85 -5.00 -4.66 7.62
C ALA A 85 -4.65 -5.61 6.46
N ILE A 86 -3.36 -5.67 6.07
CA ILE A 86 -2.85 -6.59 5.04
C ILE A 86 -3.05 -8.04 5.48
N LEU A 87 -2.65 -8.39 6.70
CA LEU A 87 -2.73 -9.76 7.21
C LEU A 87 -4.19 -10.21 7.35
N LEU A 88 -5.07 -9.38 7.90
CA LEU A 88 -6.50 -9.69 7.98
C LEU A 88 -7.09 -9.95 6.61
N LEU A 89 -6.79 -9.09 5.62
CA LEU A 89 -7.33 -9.25 4.28
C LEU A 89 -6.83 -10.52 3.59
N THR A 90 -5.53 -10.79 3.67
CA THR A 90 -4.91 -11.93 2.95
C THR A 90 -5.18 -13.29 3.59
N HIS A 91 -5.67 -13.32 4.84
CA HIS A 91 -6.12 -14.51 5.55
C HIS A 91 -7.65 -14.52 5.72
N TRP A 92 -8.39 -13.64 5.00
CA TRP A 92 -9.83 -13.52 5.19
C TRP A 92 -10.54 -14.76 4.67
N GLN A 93 -11.47 -15.26 5.48
CA GLN A 93 -12.29 -16.43 5.17
C GLN A 93 -13.72 -16.00 4.81
N PRO A 94 -14.55 -16.89 4.24
CA PRO A 94 -15.96 -16.62 3.99
C PRO A 94 -16.65 -16.05 5.22
N ALA A 95 -17.23 -14.87 5.07
CA ALA A 95 -17.87 -14.12 6.15
C ALA A 95 -19.03 -13.28 5.59
N PRO A 96 -19.96 -12.83 6.44
CA PRO A 96 -21.02 -11.90 6.01
C PRO A 96 -20.45 -10.68 5.30
N LEU A 97 -21.16 -10.21 4.26
CA LEU A 97 -20.74 -9.09 3.43
C LEU A 97 -20.37 -7.84 4.26
N ALA A 98 -21.13 -7.55 5.32
CA ALA A 98 -20.87 -6.40 6.18
C ALA A 98 -19.48 -6.45 6.84
N LEU A 99 -19.05 -7.62 7.34
CA LEU A 99 -17.70 -7.79 7.91
C LEU A 99 -16.63 -7.70 6.83
N THR A 100 -16.87 -8.29 5.67
CA THR A 100 -15.95 -8.20 4.51
C THR A 100 -15.78 -6.74 4.06
N LEU A 101 -16.85 -5.93 4.03
CA LEU A 101 -16.78 -4.50 3.75
C LEU A 101 -15.94 -3.74 4.80
N CYS A 102 -16.08 -4.06 6.08
CA CYS A 102 -15.27 -3.45 7.14
C CYS A 102 -13.78 -3.73 6.95
N VAL A 103 -13.40 -4.98 6.70
CA VAL A 103 -11.99 -5.39 6.54
C VAL A 103 -11.39 -4.81 5.27
N THR A 104 -12.11 -4.85 4.14
CA THR A 104 -11.64 -4.28 2.88
C THR A 104 -11.51 -2.76 2.95
N THR A 105 -12.46 -2.09 3.60
CA THR A 105 -12.40 -0.63 3.83
C THR A 105 -11.22 -0.27 4.74
N TYR A 106 -11.01 -1.01 5.83
CA TYR A 106 -9.86 -0.83 6.71
C TYR A 106 -8.53 -0.97 5.94
N PHE A 107 -8.42 -2.02 5.12
CA PHE A 107 -7.26 -2.23 4.26
C PHE A 107 -7.04 -1.04 3.31
N MET A 108 -8.09 -0.62 2.57
CA MET A 108 -7.98 0.48 1.60
C MET A 108 -7.55 1.79 2.27
N VAL A 109 -8.13 2.14 3.42
CA VAL A 109 -7.80 3.36 4.16
C VAL A 109 -6.33 3.40 4.57
N PHE A 110 -5.82 2.33 5.19
CA PHE A 110 -4.47 2.35 5.74
C PHE A 110 -3.40 2.07 4.68
N VAL A 111 -3.66 1.23 3.70
CA VAL A 111 -2.69 0.95 2.63
C VAL A 111 -2.57 2.13 1.66
N SER A 112 -3.68 2.76 1.26
CA SER A 112 -3.63 3.96 0.41
C SER A 112 -3.19 5.21 1.18
N GLY A 113 -3.61 5.32 2.44
CA GLY A 113 -3.32 6.47 3.30
C GLY A 113 -1.83 6.73 3.54
N ARG A 114 -0.98 5.69 3.45
CA ARG A 114 0.48 5.84 3.56
C ARG A 114 1.09 6.74 2.50
N LEU A 115 0.46 6.83 1.33
CA LEU A 115 0.98 7.59 0.19
C LEU A 115 1.04 9.08 0.50
N VAL A 116 0.06 9.63 1.25
CA VAL A 116 -0.02 11.06 1.57
C VAL A 116 1.21 11.56 2.33
N PRO A 117 1.55 11.03 3.52
CA PRO A 117 2.74 11.48 4.23
C PRO A 117 4.05 11.08 3.52
N ALA A 118 4.10 9.95 2.80
CA ALA A 118 5.28 9.54 2.05
C ALA A 118 5.61 10.53 0.94
N MET A 119 4.63 10.94 0.14
CA MET A 119 4.81 11.96 -0.92
C MET A 119 5.25 13.31 -0.33
N ALA A 120 4.72 13.68 0.83
CA ALA A 120 5.10 14.91 1.50
C ALA A 120 6.55 14.90 2.06
N ILE A 121 7.07 13.72 2.46
CA ILE A 121 8.48 13.52 2.84
C ILE A 121 9.37 13.63 1.61
N VAL A 122 9.05 12.89 0.56
CA VAL A 122 9.84 12.78 -0.67
C VAL A 122 9.94 14.11 -1.39
N THR A 123 8.83 14.85 -1.53
CA THR A 123 8.82 16.21 -2.11
C THR A 123 9.60 17.22 -1.28
N GLY A 124 9.62 17.06 0.03
CA GLY A 124 10.39 17.92 0.94
C GLY A 124 11.90 17.65 0.95
N ALA A 125 12.33 16.50 0.44
CA ALA A 125 13.74 16.09 0.41
C ALA A 125 14.54 16.73 -0.74
N VAL A 126 13.88 17.47 -1.67
CA VAL A 126 14.48 17.99 -2.88
C VAL A 126 14.27 19.50 -3.00
N ALA A 127 15.35 20.20 -3.41
CA ALA A 127 15.30 21.63 -3.70
C ALA A 127 14.27 21.95 -4.80
N PRO A 128 13.58 23.10 -4.73
CA PRO A 128 12.51 23.47 -5.66
C PRO A 128 12.91 23.39 -7.14
N GLN A 129 14.17 23.76 -7.46
CA GLN A 129 14.71 23.80 -8.82
C GLN A 129 14.77 22.40 -9.48
N HIS A 130 14.89 21.32 -8.69
CA HIS A 130 15.07 19.96 -9.17
C HIS A 130 13.83 19.07 -8.98
N ARG A 131 12.73 19.63 -8.43
CA ARG A 131 11.51 18.86 -8.14
C ARG A 131 10.91 18.18 -9.35
N GLY A 132 10.87 18.88 -10.51
CA GLY A 132 10.28 18.31 -11.73
C GLY A 132 10.97 17.01 -12.16
N SER A 133 12.28 17.07 -12.38
CA SER A 133 13.06 15.90 -12.78
C SER A 133 13.02 14.79 -11.70
N PHE A 134 13.12 15.16 -10.42
CA PHE A 134 13.05 14.21 -9.33
C PHE A 134 11.70 13.48 -9.26
N MET A 135 10.60 14.19 -9.44
CA MET A 135 9.25 13.60 -9.43
C MET A 135 9.03 12.68 -10.62
N SER A 136 9.62 12.97 -11.79
CA SER A 136 9.58 12.07 -12.94
C SER A 136 10.29 10.75 -12.65
N PHE A 137 11.50 10.80 -12.07
CA PHE A 137 12.22 9.58 -11.65
C PHE A 137 11.49 8.83 -10.54
N ASN A 138 10.92 9.55 -9.58
CA ASN A 138 10.12 8.95 -8.53
C ASN A 138 8.89 8.22 -9.08
N SER A 139 8.20 8.81 -10.05
CA SER A 139 7.06 8.17 -10.72
C SER A 139 7.49 6.92 -11.49
N ALA A 140 8.60 6.96 -12.22
CA ALA A 140 9.15 5.79 -12.89
C ALA A 140 9.50 4.67 -11.91
N THR A 141 10.15 5.01 -10.79
CA THR A 141 10.48 4.06 -9.71
C THR A 141 9.21 3.42 -9.12
N GLN A 142 8.17 4.22 -8.88
CA GLN A 142 6.89 3.72 -8.38
C GLN A 142 6.23 2.74 -9.35
N GLN A 143 6.19 3.06 -10.64
CA GLN A 143 5.59 2.19 -11.66
C GLN A 143 6.35 0.88 -11.84
N LEU A 144 7.68 0.94 -11.85
CA LEU A 144 8.51 -0.25 -11.90
C LEU A 144 8.31 -1.13 -10.66
N ALA A 145 8.28 -0.54 -9.48
CA ALA A 145 8.03 -1.28 -8.24
C ALA A 145 6.62 -1.88 -8.21
N ALA A 146 5.60 -1.14 -8.64
CA ALA A 146 4.22 -1.63 -8.71
C ALA A 146 4.07 -2.78 -9.71
N GLY A 147 4.64 -2.67 -10.91
CA GLY A 147 4.61 -3.72 -11.92
C GLY A 147 5.35 -4.97 -11.46
N SER A 148 6.56 -4.82 -10.89
CA SER A 148 7.33 -5.93 -10.32
C SER A 148 6.59 -6.61 -9.16
N ALA A 149 5.94 -5.84 -8.30
CA ALA A 149 5.16 -6.37 -7.18
C ALA A 149 3.95 -7.19 -7.65
N ALA A 150 3.21 -6.68 -8.63
CA ALA A 150 2.08 -7.40 -9.23
C ALA A 150 2.54 -8.69 -9.92
N PHE A 151 3.68 -8.65 -10.62
CA PHE A 151 4.26 -9.83 -11.26
C PHE A 151 4.67 -10.89 -10.22
N VAL A 152 5.44 -10.51 -9.20
CA VAL A 152 5.88 -11.42 -8.13
C VAL A 152 4.67 -11.96 -7.37
N GLY A 153 3.69 -11.11 -7.02
CA GLY A 153 2.44 -11.54 -6.38
C GLY A 153 1.69 -12.56 -7.23
N GLY A 154 1.62 -12.35 -8.56
CA GLY A 154 1.00 -13.29 -9.48
C GLY A 154 1.70 -14.65 -9.57
N LEU A 155 3.03 -14.68 -9.50
CA LEU A 155 3.80 -15.93 -9.47
C LEU A 155 3.60 -16.75 -8.20
N MET A 156 3.31 -16.09 -7.08
CA MET A 156 3.05 -16.74 -5.79
C MET A 156 1.64 -17.31 -5.68
N MET A 157 0.74 -16.89 -6.57
CA MET A 157 -0.66 -17.29 -6.53
C MET A 157 -0.94 -18.39 -7.56
N HIS A 158 -1.65 -19.41 -7.12
CA HIS A 158 -2.12 -20.51 -7.97
C HIS A 158 -3.56 -20.86 -7.63
N LYS A 159 -4.29 -21.38 -8.62
CA LYS A 159 -5.64 -21.90 -8.39
C LYS A 159 -5.54 -23.36 -7.96
N ASP A 160 -6.26 -23.70 -6.90
CA ASP A 160 -6.45 -25.07 -6.47
C ASP A 160 -7.52 -25.77 -7.35
N ALA A 161 -7.66 -27.09 -7.21
CA ALA A 161 -8.68 -27.89 -7.89
C ALA A 161 -10.12 -27.39 -7.65
N THR A 162 -10.35 -26.68 -6.54
CA THR A 162 -11.63 -26.03 -6.17
C THR A 162 -11.79 -24.62 -6.72
N SER A 163 -10.88 -24.16 -7.61
CA SER A 163 -10.82 -22.79 -8.13
C SER A 163 -10.54 -21.70 -7.07
N ALA A 164 -10.27 -22.06 -5.82
CA ALA A 164 -9.85 -21.14 -4.78
C ALA A 164 -8.42 -20.63 -5.04
N LEU A 165 -8.19 -19.34 -4.79
CA LEU A 165 -6.86 -18.73 -4.92
C LEU A 165 -6.03 -19.04 -3.68
N GLN A 166 -4.99 -19.87 -3.88
CA GLN A 166 -3.97 -20.20 -2.88
C GLN A 166 -2.76 -19.26 -2.99
N GLY A 167 -2.03 -19.07 -1.90
CA GLY A 167 -0.80 -18.28 -1.88
C GLY A 167 -0.98 -16.80 -1.49
N TYR A 168 -2.22 -16.31 -1.39
CA TYR A 168 -2.47 -14.91 -1.03
C TYR A 168 -1.94 -14.56 0.37
N ALA A 169 -1.96 -15.49 1.31
CA ALA A 169 -1.35 -15.35 2.62
C ALA A 169 0.16 -15.08 2.56
N LEU A 170 0.89 -15.79 1.68
CA LEU A 170 2.33 -15.58 1.46
C LEU A 170 2.61 -14.17 0.91
N VAL A 171 1.77 -13.72 -0.03
CA VAL A 171 1.83 -12.34 -0.55
C VAL A 171 1.62 -11.34 0.58
N GLY A 172 0.69 -11.60 1.51
CA GLY A 172 0.44 -10.76 2.69
C GLY A 172 1.66 -10.66 3.62
N TYR A 173 2.37 -11.76 3.86
CA TYR A 173 3.62 -11.73 4.64
C TYR A 173 4.71 -10.96 3.92
N GLY A 174 4.88 -11.14 2.62
CA GLY A 174 5.81 -10.35 1.80
C GLY A 174 5.51 -8.85 1.85
N ALA A 175 4.25 -8.47 1.64
CA ALA A 175 3.79 -7.08 1.72
C ALA A 175 4.04 -6.46 3.11
N SER A 176 3.84 -7.24 4.18
CA SER A 176 4.14 -6.81 5.55
C SER A 176 5.63 -6.58 5.76
N GLY A 177 6.49 -7.45 5.22
CA GLY A 177 7.95 -7.27 5.23
C GLY A 177 8.40 -5.99 4.53
N PHE A 178 7.86 -5.71 3.32
CA PHE A 178 8.12 -4.44 2.63
C PHE A 178 7.56 -3.22 3.36
N THR A 179 6.46 -3.38 4.10
CA THR A 179 5.94 -2.32 4.98
C THR A 179 6.90 -2.02 6.13
N LEU A 180 7.50 -3.04 6.74
CA LEU A 180 8.54 -2.86 7.77
C LEU A 180 9.79 -2.19 7.21
N LEU A 181 10.22 -2.56 6.00
CA LEU A 181 11.30 -1.87 5.29
C LEU A 181 10.96 -0.39 5.05
N CYS A 182 9.73 -0.09 4.62
CA CYS A 182 9.25 1.28 4.46
C CYS A 182 9.35 2.08 5.77
N ILE A 183 8.96 1.48 6.91
CA ILE A 183 9.06 2.11 8.24
C ILE A 183 10.54 2.40 8.58
N TRP A 184 11.41 1.43 8.37
CA TRP A 184 12.84 1.58 8.64
C TRP A 184 13.46 2.71 7.80
N LEU A 185 13.14 2.77 6.51
CA LEU A 185 13.59 3.85 5.62
C LEU A 185 13.03 5.21 6.04
N ALA A 186 11.76 5.28 6.45
CA ALA A 186 11.11 6.51 6.90
C ALA A 186 11.77 7.08 8.17
N LEU A 187 12.20 6.23 9.10
CA LEU A 187 12.92 6.65 10.30
C LEU A 187 14.25 7.33 9.97
N GLY A 188 14.89 7.00 8.86
CA GLY A 188 16.10 7.67 8.38
C GLY A 188 15.90 9.15 7.96
N PHE A 189 14.66 9.61 7.77
CA PHE A 189 14.33 11.01 7.50
C PHE A 189 14.06 11.83 8.78
N ARG A 190 14.20 11.25 9.96
CA ARG A 190 14.05 11.94 11.24
C ARG A 190 15.21 12.87 11.63
N ARG A 191 16.27 12.93 10.80
CA ARG A 191 17.45 13.78 11.05
C ARG A 191 17.32 15.13 10.39
#